data_a7629c75f63d362f1ed023a2419d8664
#
_entry.id   a7629c75f63d362f1ed023a2419d8664
#
_cell.length_a   1.000
_cell.length_b   1.000
_cell.length_c   1.000
_cell.angle_alpha   90.00
_cell.angle_beta   90.00
_cell.angle_gamma   90.00
#
_symmetry.space_group_name_H-M   'P 1'
#
loop_
_entity.id
_entity.type
_entity.pdbx_description
1 polymer ?
#
loop_
_entity_poly.entity_id
_entity_poly.type
_entity_poly.pdbx_seq_one_letter_code
_entity_poly.pdbx_strand_id
1 'polypeptide(L)'
;LSLIALCVISGLYLAFLTTSSNGKSPKADTADSSEKADEAADKFTVPEARRQTKLLHDTYIATLHTVHRNYFDKDERDIIPARAMKEVFRQIDAETGGKTRWIAVNTPAMNIDHNPKEGFEKDAARELKQGKREFERVEDGIYLRAGAVSLFASCTKCHLSGLRPQQKVRSLAGLIISMPVKQAHGE
;
A
#
# COMPACT_ATOMS: atom_id res chain seq x y z
N LEU A 1 -6.67 -42.62 43.11
CA LEU A 1 -6.66 -43.95 42.47
C LEU A 1 -6.62 -43.79 40.97
N SER A 2 -5.40 -43.88 40.38
CA SER A 2 -4.92 -44.93 39.44
C SER A 2 -5.63 -44.91 38.10
N LEU A 3 -5.01 -44.89 36.97
CA LEU A 3 -3.91 -45.71 36.46
C LEU A 3 -3.23 -45.05 35.23
N ILE A 4 -1.94 -45.25 35.19
CA ILE A 4 -0.98 -45.02 34.13
C ILE A 4 -1.23 -46.05 33.02
N ALA A 5 -1.20 -45.62 31.75
CA ALA A 5 -0.97 -46.55 30.64
C ALA A 5 0.15 -46.02 29.77
N LEU A 6 1.29 -46.64 29.91
CA LEU A 6 2.51 -46.52 29.14
C LEU A 6 2.36 -47.32 27.84
N CYS A 7 2.50 -46.74 26.66
CA CYS A 7 2.70 -47.50 25.43
C CYS A 7 4.05 -47.14 24.81
N VAL A 8 4.98 -48.03 25.00
CA VAL A 8 6.26 -48.15 24.30
C VAL A 8 5.99 -48.84 22.96
N ILE A 9 6.31 -48.23 21.85
CA ILE A 9 6.42 -48.92 20.56
C ILE A 9 7.80 -48.67 20.00
N SER A 10 8.49 -49.77 19.87
CA SER A 10 9.84 -50.04 19.41
C SER A 10 10.13 -49.50 18.02
N GLY A 11 11.39 -49.12 17.83
CA GLY A 11 11.96 -48.67 16.60
C GLY A 11 12.03 -49.69 15.44
N LEU A 12 12.11 -49.15 14.27
CA LEU A 12 12.67 -49.84 13.11
C LEU A 12 13.55 -48.88 12.34
N TYR A 13 14.86 -48.98 12.56
CA TYR A 13 15.89 -48.32 11.76
C TYR A 13 15.99 -49.06 10.41
N LEU A 14 15.67 -48.40 9.32
CA LEU A 14 16.00 -48.86 7.98
C LEU A 14 17.11 -47.97 7.41
N ALA A 15 18.32 -48.49 7.42
CA ALA A 15 19.48 -47.88 6.79
C ALA A 15 19.33 -47.97 5.27
N PHE A 16 19.26 -46.84 4.60
CA PHE A 16 19.38 -46.75 3.15
C PHE A 16 20.81 -46.36 2.78
N LEU A 17 21.49 -47.26 2.11
CA LEU A 17 22.84 -47.09 1.56
C LEU A 17 22.81 -46.07 0.43
N THR A 18 23.62 -45.03 0.57
CA THR A 18 23.87 -44.03 -0.45
C THR A 18 24.83 -44.55 -1.51
N THR A 19 24.37 -44.73 -2.73
CA THR A 19 25.25 -44.84 -3.89
C THR A 19 25.44 -43.48 -4.49
N SER A 20 26.69 -42.99 -4.40
CA SER A 20 27.16 -41.76 -5.11
C SER A 20 27.31 -42.08 -6.59
N SER A 21 26.50 -41.41 -7.45
CA SER A 21 26.79 -41.32 -8.88
C SER A 21 27.03 -39.86 -9.23
N ASN A 22 28.28 -39.60 -9.63
CA ASN A 22 28.77 -38.33 -10.10
C ASN A 22 28.25 -38.14 -11.58
N GLY A 23 27.12 -37.43 -11.73
CA GLY A 23 26.54 -37.07 -12.98
C GLY A 23 26.49 -35.57 -13.18
N LYS A 24 27.41 -35.05 -13.99
CA LYS A 24 27.50 -33.67 -14.44
C LYS A 24 26.24 -33.36 -15.27
N SER A 25 25.31 -32.59 -14.71
CA SER A 25 24.11 -32.10 -15.38
C SER A 25 24.43 -30.89 -16.25
N PRO A 26 23.92 -30.80 -17.46
CA PRO A 26 24.05 -29.59 -18.28
C PRO A 26 23.18 -28.47 -17.73
N LYS A 27 23.76 -27.28 -17.72
CA LYS A 27 23.11 -26.01 -17.39
C LYS A 27 21.97 -25.77 -18.39
N ALA A 28 20.76 -25.74 -17.91
CA ALA A 28 19.60 -25.31 -18.71
C ALA A 28 19.34 -23.82 -18.41
N ASP A 29 19.75 -22.96 -19.32
CA ASP A 29 19.39 -21.55 -19.39
C ASP A 29 17.99 -21.42 -20.00
N THR A 30 16.93 -21.69 -19.23
CA THR A 30 15.55 -21.55 -19.71
C THR A 30 14.54 -21.10 -18.64
N ALA A 31 14.99 -20.51 -17.53
CA ALA A 31 14.07 -20.08 -16.46
C ALA A 31 13.65 -18.60 -16.51
N ASP A 32 14.29 -17.76 -17.36
CA ASP A 32 14.05 -16.29 -17.31
C ASP A 32 12.91 -15.79 -18.22
N SER A 33 12.39 -16.59 -19.15
CA SER A 33 11.34 -16.13 -20.07
C SER A 33 9.90 -16.44 -19.63
N SER A 34 9.69 -17.46 -18.80
CA SER A 34 8.36 -17.83 -18.30
C SER A 34 7.92 -16.95 -17.14
N GLU A 35 8.84 -16.56 -16.27
CA GLU A 35 8.54 -15.71 -15.10
C GLU A 35 8.14 -14.27 -15.52
N LYS A 36 8.76 -13.71 -16.56
CA LYS A 36 8.37 -12.42 -17.14
C LYS A 36 7.05 -12.45 -17.92
N ALA A 37 6.68 -13.56 -18.47
CA ALA A 37 5.39 -13.71 -19.18
C ALA A 37 4.22 -13.82 -18.20
N ASP A 38 4.38 -14.50 -17.06
CA ASP A 38 3.37 -14.59 -16.00
C ASP A 38 3.19 -13.24 -15.28
N GLU A 39 4.27 -12.50 -15.03
CA GLU A 39 4.21 -11.16 -14.43
C GLU A 39 3.49 -10.15 -15.35
N ALA A 40 3.53 -10.32 -16.66
CA ALA A 40 2.80 -9.48 -17.61
C ALA A 40 1.30 -9.84 -17.72
N ALA A 41 0.92 -11.08 -17.41
CA ALA A 41 -0.47 -11.54 -17.49
C ALA A 41 -1.34 -10.96 -16.36
N ASP A 42 -0.74 -10.59 -15.23
CA ASP A 42 -1.45 -10.14 -14.03
C ASP A 42 -1.58 -8.59 -13.90
N LYS A 43 -1.12 -7.84 -14.89
CA LYS A 43 -1.23 -6.36 -14.88
C LYS A 43 -2.63 -5.90 -15.27
N PHE A 44 -3.11 -4.87 -14.58
CA PHE A 44 -4.40 -4.25 -14.85
C PHE A 44 -4.40 -3.48 -16.19
N THR A 45 -5.56 -3.38 -16.82
CA THR A 45 -5.80 -2.33 -17.81
C THR A 45 -5.97 -0.99 -17.10
N VAL A 46 -5.76 0.14 -17.79
CA VAL A 46 -5.94 1.48 -17.20
C VAL A 46 -7.36 1.67 -16.63
N PRO A 47 -8.47 1.27 -17.30
CA PRO A 47 -9.81 1.36 -16.71
C PRO A 47 -10.00 0.51 -15.46
N GLU A 48 -9.38 -0.67 -15.38
CA GLU A 48 -9.42 -1.52 -14.19
C GLU A 48 -8.64 -0.89 -13.03
N ALA A 49 -7.42 -0.43 -13.28
CA ALA A 49 -6.60 0.27 -12.30
C ALA A 49 -7.32 1.53 -11.76
N ARG A 50 -8.00 2.29 -12.62
CA ARG A 50 -8.80 3.46 -12.22
C ARG A 50 -9.93 3.07 -11.28
N ARG A 51 -10.70 2.03 -11.60
CA ARG A 51 -11.78 1.55 -10.72
C ARG A 51 -11.25 1.03 -9.39
N GLN A 52 -10.20 0.22 -9.45
CA GLN A 52 -9.59 -0.38 -8.26
C GLN A 52 -9.00 0.68 -7.32
N THR A 53 -8.21 1.61 -7.84
CA THR A 53 -7.61 2.68 -7.02
C THR A 53 -8.66 3.62 -6.45
N LYS A 54 -9.77 3.87 -7.17
CA LYS A 54 -10.88 4.65 -6.63
C LYS A 54 -11.55 3.91 -5.48
N LEU A 55 -11.87 2.63 -5.62
CA LEU A 55 -12.47 1.82 -4.55
C LEU A 55 -11.57 1.76 -3.31
N LEU A 56 -10.27 1.50 -3.51
CA LEU A 56 -9.29 1.49 -2.43
C LEU A 56 -9.22 2.86 -1.73
N HIS A 57 -9.17 3.96 -2.49
CA HIS A 57 -9.17 5.29 -1.92
C HIS A 57 -10.39 5.51 -1.01
N ASP A 58 -11.58 5.27 -1.54
CA ASP A 58 -12.84 5.49 -0.81
C ASP A 58 -12.90 4.60 0.45
N THR A 59 -12.46 3.35 0.35
CA THR A 59 -12.37 2.40 1.48
C THR A 59 -11.38 2.88 2.54
N TYR A 60 -10.17 3.26 2.15
CA TYR A 60 -9.15 3.72 3.09
C TYR A 60 -9.58 5.00 3.82
N ILE A 61 -10.20 5.94 3.11
CA ILE A 61 -10.65 7.18 3.72
C ILE A 61 -11.83 6.94 4.67
N ALA A 62 -12.80 6.10 4.28
CA ALA A 62 -13.89 5.72 5.15
C ALA A 62 -13.39 5.03 6.43
N THR A 63 -12.44 4.09 6.29
CA THR A 63 -11.81 3.39 7.42
C THR A 63 -11.06 4.37 8.32
N LEU A 64 -10.20 5.22 7.76
CA LEU A 64 -9.45 6.23 8.51
C LEU A 64 -10.39 7.13 9.34
N HIS A 65 -11.43 7.67 8.71
CA HIS A 65 -12.38 8.56 9.38
C HIS A 65 -13.18 7.83 10.47
N THR A 66 -13.55 6.57 10.24
CA THR A 66 -14.28 5.77 11.22
C THR A 66 -13.42 5.44 12.43
N VAL A 67 -12.20 4.97 12.20
CA VAL A 67 -11.25 4.66 13.29
C VAL A 67 -10.90 5.92 14.08
N HIS A 68 -10.61 7.01 13.37
CA HIS A 68 -10.28 8.28 14.02
C HIS A 68 -11.42 8.82 14.90
N ARG A 69 -12.66 8.70 14.43
CA ARG A 69 -13.83 9.22 15.17
C ARG A 69 -14.21 8.36 16.35
N ASN A 70 -14.10 7.03 16.24
CA ASN A 70 -14.68 6.12 17.20
C ASN A 70 -13.68 5.51 18.18
N TYR A 71 -12.42 5.43 17.83
CA TYR A 71 -11.41 4.67 18.58
C TYR A 71 -10.15 5.45 18.90
N PHE A 72 -9.92 6.62 18.29
CA PHE A 72 -8.73 7.39 18.58
C PHE A 72 -8.97 8.39 19.70
N ASP A 73 -8.30 8.19 20.83
CA ASP A 73 -8.18 9.18 21.90
C ASP A 73 -6.76 9.78 21.90
N LYS A 74 -6.69 11.10 21.76
CA LYS A 74 -5.42 11.84 21.74
C LYS A 74 -4.69 11.82 23.08
N ASP A 75 -5.41 11.58 24.17
CA ASP A 75 -4.87 11.64 25.54
C ASP A 75 -4.31 10.27 25.98
N GLU A 76 -4.64 9.18 25.28
CA GLU A 76 -4.19 7.81 25.58
C GLU A 76 -2.98 7.37 24.73
N ARG A 77 -2.21 8.18 24.13
CA ARG A 77 -0.99 7.84 23.35
C ARG A 77 -1.12 6.61 22.41
N ASP A 78 -2.29 6.37 21.92
CA ASP A 78 -2.58 5.28 21.01
C ASP A 78 -1.91 5.45 19.64
N ILE A 79 -1.89 4.37 18.87
CA ILE A 79 -1.37 4.40 17.51
C ILE A 79 -2.23 5.34 16.68
N ILE A 80 -1.61 6.39 16.14
CA ILE A 80 -2.28 7.35 15.25
C ILE A 80 -2.91 6.60 14.08
N PRO A 81 -4.22 6.79 13.79
CA PRO A 81 -4.94 6.04 12.76
C PRO A 81 -4.27 6.03 11.38
N ALA A 82 -3.72 7.16 10.93
CA ALA A 82 -2.99 7.24 9.67
C ALA A 82 -1.71 6.39 9.67
N ARG A 83 -1.11 6.15 10.86
CA ARG A 83 0.05 5.26 11.00
C ARG A 83 -0.38 3.79 10.95
N ALA A 84 -1.50 3.43 11.59
CA ALA A 84 -2.06 2.08 11.49
C ALA A 84 -2.44 1.72 10.05
N MET A 85 -2.97 2.67 9.29
CA MET A 85 -3.31 2.47 7.88
C MET A 85 -2.09 2.12 7.00
N LYS A 86 -0.86 2.49 7.38
CA LYS A 86 0.33 2.09 6.62
C LYS A 86 0.53 0.57 6.58
N GLU A 87 0.14 -0.14 7.63
CA GLU A 87 0.19 -1.60 7.64
C GLU A 87 -0.82 -2.20 6.67
N VAL A 88 -2.03 -1.65 6.62
CA VAL A 88 -3.05 -2.04 5.64
C VAL A 88 -2.55 -1.78 4.21
N PHE A 89 -1.94 -0.61 3.96
CA PHE A 89 -1.35 -0.30 2.65
C PHE A 89 -0.30 -1.33 2.26
N ARG A 90 0.62 -1.66 3.15
CA ARG A 90 1.69 -2.62 2.87
C ARG A 90 1.16 -3.99 2.45
N GLN A 91 0.08 -4.47 3.09
CA GLN A 91 -0.53 -5.75 2.75
C GLN A 91 -1.18 -5.71 1.36
N ILE A 92 -2.00 -4.69 1.09
CA ILE A 92 -2.68 -4.56 -0.22
C ILE A 92 -1.69 -4.26 -1.34
N ASP A 93 -0.67 -3.45 -1.08
CA ASP A 93 0.38 -3.14 -2.05
C ASP A 93 1.16 -4.41 -2.45
N ALA A 94 1.41 -5.33 -1.50
CA ALA A 94 2.05 -6.61 -1.78
C ALA A 94 1.20 -7.51 -2.69
N GLU A 95 -0.11 -7.51 -2.52
CA GLU A 95 -1.05 -8.30 -3.35
C GLU A 95 -1.24 -7.70 -4.74
N THR A 96 -1.20 -6.38 -4.87
CA THR A 96 -1.52 -5.68 -6.13
C THR A 96 -0.29 -5.26 -6.94
N GLY A 97 0.91 -5.40 -6.38
CA GLY A 97 2.14 -4.83 -6.94
C GLY A 97 2.14 -3.29 -6.95
N GLY A 98 1.17 -2.67 -6.29
CA GLY A 98 1.01 -1.23 -6.20
C GLY A 98 1.85 -0.58 -5.10
N LYS A 99 1.67 0.73 -4.94
CA LYS A 99 2.21 1.49 -3.81
C LYS A 99 1.22 2.54 -3.36
N THR A 100 1.00 2.61 -2.04
CA THR A 100 0.07 3.55 -1.40
C THR A 100 0.80 4.42 -0.38
N ARG A 101 0.56 5.73 -0.41
CA ARG A 101 1.16 6.65 0.56
C ARG A 101 0.39 7.95 0.76
N TRP A 102 0.53 8.52 1.94
CA TRP A 102 0.03 9.86 2.25
C TRP A 102 0.95 10.94 1.69
N ILE A 103 0.36 12.08 1.26
CA ILE A 103 1.08 13.32 0.96
C ILE A 103 0.43 14.52 1.64
N ALA A 104 1.26 15.49 2.01
CA ALA A 104 0.80 16.82 2.41
C ALA A 104 0.32 17.60 1.19
N VAL A 105 -0.77 18.39 1.33
CA VAL A 105 -1.31 19.23 0.24
C VAL A 105 -1.24 20.69 0.62
N ASN A 106 -2.06 21.14 1.58
CA ASN A 106 -2.08 22.53 2.02
C ASN A 106 -1.95 22.68 3.54
N THR A 107 -1.52 21.61 4.21
CA THR A 107 -1.12 21.61 5.61
C THR A 107 0.33 21.11 5.71
N PRO A 108 1.10 21.55 6.71
CA PRO A 108 2.45 21.02 6.93
C PRO A 108 2.42 19.49 7.11
N ALA A 109 3.41 18.81 6.57
CA ALA A 109 3.60 17.39 6.81
C ALA A 109 4.02 17.18 8.26
N MET A 110 3.26 16.41 9.03
CA MET A 110 3.64 16.00 10.40
C MET A 110 4.78 14.97 10.38
N ASN A 111 4.90 14.22 9.30
CA ASN A 111 6.02 13.34 9.03
C ASN A 111 6.68 13.82 7.73
N ILE A 112 7.98 14.01 7.75
CA ILE A 112 8.75 14.48 6.60
C ILE A 112 8.58 13.58 5.36
N ASP A 113 8.34 12.28 5.57
CA ASP A 113 8.06 11.33 4.51
C ASP A 113 6.76 11.64 3.74
N HIS A 114 5.86 12.44 4.31
CA HIS A 114 4.63 12.85 3.65
C HIS A 114 4.79 14.11 2.79
N ASN A 115 5.97 14.67 2.69
CA ASN A 115 6.20 15.72 1.70
C ASN A 115 6.08 15.15 0.28
N PRO A 116 5.39 15.88 -0.64
CA PRO A 116 5.30 15.47 -2.03
C PRO A 116 6.68 15.39 -2.68
N LYS A 117 6.96 14.28 -3.34
CA LYS A 117 8.17 14.10 -4.15
C LYS A 117 8.03 14.82 -5.49
N GLU A 118 9.17 15.05 -6.17
CA GLU A 118 9.17 15.62 -7.52
C GLU A 118 8.30 14.81 -8.50
N GLY A 119 7.89 15.43 -9.57
CA GLY A 119 7.05 14.82 -10.60
C GLY A 119 5.58 14.73 -10.19
N PHE A 120 4.97 13.57 -10.36
CA PHE A 120 3.54 13.35 -10.17
C PHE A 120 3.01 13.86 -8.82
N GLU A 121 3.74 13.64 -7.72
CA GLU A 121 3.22 13.98 -6.39
C GLU A 121 3.12 15.50 -6.17
N LYS A 122 4.09 16.29 -6.67
CA LYS A 122 4.03 17.75 -6.61
C LYS A 122 2.91 18.29 -7.49
N ASP A 123 2.74 17.73 -8.70
CA ASP A 123 1.64 18.10 -9.58
C ASP A 123 0.30 17.78 -8.92
N ALA A 124 0.15 16.57 -8.37
CA ALA A 124 -1.04 16.16 -7.66
C ALA A 124 -1.36 17.09 -6.49
N ALA A 125 -0.38 17.40 -5.63
CA ALA A 125 -0.58 18.30 -4.50
C ALA A 125 -1.05 19.68 -4.95
N ARG A 126 -0.51 20.22 -6.07
CA ARG A 126 -0.94 21.50 -6.67
C ARG A 126 -2.39 21.43 -7.14
N GLU A 127 -2.76 20.37 -7.87
CA GLU A 127 -4.10 20.20 -8.44
C GLU A 127 -5.17 20.01 -7.34
N LEU A 128 -4.86 19.18 -6.33
CA LEU A 128 -5.75 19.00 -5.18
C LEU A 128 -5.91 20.29 -4.36
N LYS A 129 -4.83 21.07 -4.20
CA LYS A 129 -4.89 22.39 -3.54
C LYS A 129 -5.79 23.38 -4.27
N GLN A 130 -5.87 23.29 -5.60
CA GLN A 130 -6.75 24.11 -6.45
C GLN A 130 -8.22 23.67 -6.42
N GLY A 131 -8.54 22.58 -5.69
CA GLY A 131 -9.91 22.11 -5.47
C GLY A 131 -10.31 20.89 -6.30
N LYS A 132 -9.40 20.31 -7.09
CA LYS A 132 -9.68 19.02 -7.71
C LYS A 132 -9.86 17.96 -6.62
N ARG A 133 -10.78 17.03 -6.84
CA ARG A 133 -11.00 15.91 -5.92
C ARG A 133 -9.98 14.79 -6.12
N GLU A 134 -9.48 14.70 -7.35
CA GLU A 134 -8.52 13.68 -7.76
C GLU A 134 -7.65 14.20 -8.92
N PHE A 135 -6.49 13.58 -9.07
CA PHE A 135 -5.56 13.79 -10.18
C PHE A 135 -4.97 12.44 -10.56
N GLU A 136 -4.89 12.14 -11.84
CA GLU A 136 -4.38 10.86 -12.33
C GLU A 136 -3.44 11.03 -13.53
N ARG A 137 -2.55 10.06 -13.70
CA ARG A 137 -1.60 9.98 -14.81
C ARG A 137 -1.15 8.53 -15.01
N VAL A 138 -0.75 8.22 -16.24
CA VAL A 138 -0.03 6.97 -16.55
C VAL A 138 1.38 7.35 -16.95
N GLU A 139 2.37 6.79 -16.28
CA GLU A 139 3.80 6.98 -16.56
C GLU A 139 4.51 5.62 -16.45
N ASP A 140 5.32 5.28 -17.44
CA ASP A 140 6.20 4.09 -17.44
C ASP A 140 5.47 2.77 -17.10
N GLY A 141 4.25 2.57 -17.59
CA GLY A 141 3.45 1.39 -17.30
C GLY A 141 2.88 1.35 -15.87
N ILE A 142 2.85 2.50 -15.19
CA ILE A 142 2.24 2.65 -13.88
C ILE A 142 1.07 3.64 -13.99
N TYR A 143 -0.09 3.26 -13.55
CA TYR A 143 -1.20 4.15 -13.31
C TYR A 143 -1.06 4.78 -11.93
N LEU A 144 -1.07 6.10 -11.88
CA LEU A 144 -0.90 6.93 -10.70
C LEU A 144 -2.18 7.69 -10.42
N ARG A 145 -2.72 7.60 -9.22
CA ARG A 145 -3.88 8.36 -8.79
C ARG A 145 -3.64 9.00 -7.44
N ALA A 146 -3.91 10.30 -7.35
CA ALA A 146 -3.98 11.04 -6.10
C ALA A 146 -5.43 11.44 -5.82
N GLY A 147 -5.91 11.16 -4.62
CA GLY A 147 -7.23 11.57 -4.16
C GLY A 147 -7.13 12.51 -2.97
N ALA A 148 -8.00 13.54 -2.93
CA ALA A 148 -8.06 14.49 -1.83
C ALA A 148 -8.61 13.85 -0.56
N VAL A 149 -7.96 14.14 0.57
CA VAL A 149 -8.37 13.73 1.91
C VAL A 149 -8.72 14.97 2.73
N SER A 150 -10.00 15.14 3.04
CA SER A 150 -10.45 16.25 3.87
C SER A 150 -10.03 16.05 5.33
N LEU A 151 -9.36 17.04 5.89
CA LEU A 151 -9.01 17.06 7.32
C LEU A 151 -10.11 17.78 8.08
N PHE A 152 -10.85 17.04 8.90
CA PHE A 152 -11.91 17.56 9.76
C PHE A 152 -11.34 18.25 11.00
N ALA A 153 -12.19 18.88 11.79
CA ALA A 153 -11.78 19.59 13.01
C ALA A 153 -11.01 18.70 14.01
N SER A 154 -11.35 17.42 14.09
CA SER A 154 -10.60 16.44 14.91
C SER A 154 -9.18 16.22 14.38
N CYS A 155 -8.98 16.19 13.06
CA CYS A 155 -7.66 16.03 12.43
C CYS A 155 -6.81 17.29 12.60
N THR A 156 -7.41 18.48 12.44
CA THR A 156 -6.70 19.76 12.46
C THR A 156 -6.17 20.13 13.85
N LYS A 157 -6.70 19.55 14.93
CA LYS A 157 -6.15 19.70 16.27
C LYS A 157 -4.66 19.33 16.37
N CYS A 158 -4.24 18.29 15.65
CA CYS A 158 -2.84 17.88 15.58
C CYS A 158 -2.14 18.45 14.34
N HIS A 159 -2.79 18.41 13.16
CA HIS A 159 -2.19 18.85 11.91
C HIS A 159 -1.93 20.36 11.80
N LEU A 160 -2.63 21.17 12.60
CA LEU A 160 -2.48 22.64 12.60
C LEU A 160 -2.11 23.17 13.98
N SER A 161 -1.67 22.34 14.93
CA SER A 161 -1.24 22.79 16.25
C SER A 161 -0.10 23.80 16.11
N GLY A 162 -0.28 24.99 16.67
CA GLY A 162 0.68 26.09 16.59
C GLY A 162 0.56 27.00 15.36
N LEU A 163 -0.29 26.67 14.41
CA LEU A 163 -0.59 27.54 13.26
C LEU A 163 -1.93 28.25 13.46
N ARG A 164 -1.96 29.57 13.31
CA ARG A 164 -3.23 30.28 13.24
C ARG A 164 -3.92 29.92 11.93
N PRO A 165 -5.19 29.47 11.95
CA PRO A 165 -5.95 29.29 10.71
C PRO A 165 -6.12 30.64 10.03
N GLN A 166 -5.29 30.93 9.04
CA GLN A 166 -5.34 32.24 8.37
C GLN A 166 -6.37 32.34 7.24
N GLN A 167 -7.06 31.24 6.90
CA GLN A 167 -8.04 31.30 5.82
C GLN A 167 -9.15 30.26 5.98
N LYS A 168 -10.34 30.58 5.44
CA LYS A 168 -11.51 29.71 5.25
C LYS A 168 -11.24 28.58 4.22
N VAL A 169 -9.99 28.18 4.02
CA VAL A 169 -9.61 27.13 3.07
C VAL A 169 -9.69 25.79 3.77
N ARG A 170 -10.40 24.84 3.14
CA ARG A 170 -10.48 23.46 3.62
C ARG A 170 -9.09 22.88 3.72
N SER A 171 -8.73 22.37 4.91
CA SER A 171 -7.47 21.67 5.12
C SER A 171 -7.50 20.31 4.41
N LEU A 172 -6.48 20.02 3.63
CA LEU A 172 -6.38 18.83 2.79
C LEU A 172 -5.02 18.14 2.99
N ALA A 173 -5.08 16.82 2.98
CA ALA A 173 -3.98 15.92 2.66
C ALA A 173 -4.31 15.22 1.33
N GLY A 174 -3.44 14.36 0.86
CA GLY A 174 -3.67 13.51 -0.30
C GLY A 174 -3.31 12.06 0.00
N LEU A 175 -3.97 11.16 -0.70
CA LEU A 175 -3.61 9.74 -0.75
C LEU A 175 -3.24 9.40 -2.18
N ILE A 176 -2.02 8.93 -2.37
CA ILE A 176 -1.54 8.42 -3.65
C ILE A 176 -1.65 6.91 -3.65
N ILE A 177 -2.19 6.36 -4.73
CA ILE A 177 -2.23 4.93 -5.02
C ILE A 177 -1.69 4.75 -6.44
N SER A 178 -0.68 3.91 -6.59
CA SER A 178 -0.14 3.52 -7.90
C SER A 178 -0.38 2.04 -8.15
N MET A 179 -0.59 1.67 -9.41
CA MET A 179 -0.76 0.28 -9.84
C MET A 179 -0.05 0.03 -11.16
N PRO A 180 0.65 -1.11 -11.32
CA PRO A 180 1.19 -1.50 -12.61
C PRO A 180 0.05 -1.77 -13.60
N VAL A 181 0.20 -1.26 -14.83
CA VAL A 181 -0.78 -1.46 -15.90
C VAL A 181 -0.12 -2.04 -17.15
N LYS A 182 -0.92 -2.75 -17.94
CA LYS A 182 -0.50 -3.22 -19.26
C LYS A 182 -0.16 -1.99 -20.12
N GLN A 183 1.01 -2.03 -20.75
CA GLN A 183 1.32 -1.03 -21.76
C GLN A 183 0.35 -1.22 -22.93
N ALA A 184 -0.27 -0.13 -23.39
CA ALA A 184 -0.98 -0.18 -24.66
C ALA A 184 0.07 -0.48 -25.73
N HIS A 185 0.05 -1.68 -26.29
CA HIS A 185 0.77 -1.93 -27.53
C HIS A 185 0.10 -1.04 -28.57
N GLY A 186 0.85 -0.06 -29.09
CA GLY A 186 0.37 0.77 -30.19
C GLY A 186 0.03 -0.16 -31.37
N GLU A 187 -1.21 -0.06 -31.83
CA GLU A 187 -1.63 -0.55 -33.14
C GLU A 187 -0.95 0.25 -34.23
#